data_62d4493ee5c4a54afeaf035591553388
#
_entry.id   62d4493ee5c4a54afeaf035591553388
#
_cell.length_a   1.000
_cell.length_b   1.000
_cell.length_c   1.000
_cell.angle_alpha   90.00
_cell.angle_beta   90.00
_cell.angle_gamma   90.00
#
_symmetry.space_group_name_H-M   'P 1'
#
loop_
_entity.id
_entity.type
_entity.pdbx_description
1 polymer ?
#
loop_
_entity_poly.entity_id
_entity_poly.type
_entity_poly.pdbx_seq_one_letter_code
_entity_poly.pdbx_strand_id
1 'polypeptide(L)'
;MMYAVIAAVVSAALLVYFTVRIVREPKNSDCVVYIPRWLFFLGLAVYVFGAGVGVAMLAIGRFFFAIPGLLCMLFGCAAMLCCLNQKVVSVGDGEYVYSTMFGREKRFNASGYVRMIRNSDSLTLKFKNGKMHIDNLAVIGDDFKNSLIEGKKD
;
A
#
# COMPACT_ATOMS: atom_id res chain seq x y z
N MET A 1 -27.43 5.28 18.83
CA MET A 1 -26.24 5.26 19.71
C MET A 1 -25.41 4.00 19.56
N MET A 2 -25.97 2.79 19.53
CA MET A 2 -25.21 1.52 19.44
C MET A 2 -24.26 1.48 18.22
N TYR A 3 -24.72 1.84 17.03
CA TYR A 3 -23.89 1.84 15.80
C TYR A 3 -22.70 2.81 15.87
N ALA A 4 -22.87 3.98 16.50
CA ALA A 4 -21.79 4.95 16.68
C ALA A 4 -20.71 4.39 17.63
N VAL A 5 -21.09 3.70 18.69
CA VAL A 5 -20.13 3.06 19.62
C VAL A 5 -19.36 1.95 18.93
N ILE A 6 -20.05 1.08 18.18
CA ILE A 6 -19.39 0.01 17.40
C ILE A 6 -18.40 0.61 16.38
N ALA A 7 -18.84 1.62 15.63
CA ALA A 7 -17.96 2.29 14.64
C ALA A 7 -16.75 2.92 15.30
N ALA A 8 -16.90 3.57 16.46
CA ALA A 8 -15.80 4.17 17.20
C ALA A 8 -14.80 3.11 17.70
N VAL A 9 -15.26 2.00 18.27
CA VAL A 9 -14.40 0.92 18.76
C VAL A 9 -13.63 0.27 17.61
N VAL A 10 -14.30 -0.05 16.50
CA VAL A 10 -13.65 -0.64 15.32
C VAL A 10 -12.62 0.32 14.74
N SER A 11 -12.95 1.63 14.64
CA SER A 11 -12.03 2.64 14.13
C SER A 11 -10.80 2.78 15.03
N ALA A 12 -10.98 2.79 16.34
CA ALA A 12 -9.86 2.86 17.30
C ALA A 12 -8.96 1.61 17.21
N ALA A 13 -9.55 0.41 17.10
CA ALA A 13 -8.80 -0.83 16.96
C ALA A 13 -7.96 -0.87 15.67
N LEU A 14 -8.51 -0.42 14.54
CA LEU A 14 -7.78 -0.31 13.27
C LEU A 14 -6.64 0.71 13.36
N LEU A 15 -6.89 1.85 14.01
CA LEU A 15 -5.86 2.89 14.23
C LEU A 15 -4.68 2.33 15.02
N VAL A 16 -4.95 1.64 16.13
CA VAL A 16 -3.91 0.99 16.93
C VAL A 16 -3.15 -0.05 16.10
N TYR A 17 -3.86 -0.89 15.35
CA TYR A 17 -3.25 -1.89 14.48
C TYR A 17 -2.26 -1.27 13.48
N PHE A 18 -2.68 -0.23 12.74
CA PHE A 18 -1.83 0.43 11.74
C PHE A 18 -0.64 1.15 12.39
N THR A 19 -0.86 1.82 13.53
CA THR A 19 0.21 2.52 14.24
C THR A 19 1.26 1.55 14.78
N VAL A 20 0.84 0.45 15.40
CA VAL A 20 1.77 -0.57 15.89
C VAL A 20 2.55 -1.18 14.73
N ARG A 21 1.89 -1.43 13.61
CA ARG A 21 2.51 -2.06 12.45
C ARG A 21 3.57 -1.15 11.80
N ILE A 22 3.29 0.15 11.59
CA ILE A 22 4.27 1.08 11.00
C ILE A 22 5.48 1.29 11.89
N VAL A 23 5.29 1.25 13.23
CA VAL A 23 6.39 1.38 14.18
C VAL A 23 7.28 0.13 14.19
N ARG A 24 6.66 -1.06 14.05
CA ARG A 24 7.38 -2.34 14.05
C ARG A 24 8.04 -2.67 12.72
N GLU A 25 7.61 -2.05 11.63
CA GLU A 25 8.16 -2.35 10.31
C GLU A 25 9.58 -1.74 10.21
N PRO A 26 10.63 -2.57 10.06
CA PRO A 26 12.00 -2.07 9.96
C PRO A 26 12.12 -1.15 8.75
N LYS A 27 13.01 -0.15 8.85
CA LYS A 27 13.51 0.57 7.66
C LYS A 27 14.21 -0.48 6.78
N ASN A 28 13.49 -1.02 5.81
CA ASN A 28 14.06 -2.02 4.91
C ASN A 28 15.10 -1.35 4.00
N SER A 29 16.37 -1.48 4.35
CA SER A 29 17.52 -1.17 3.49
C SER A 29 17.46 -1.96 2.17
N ASP A 30 16.82 -3.12 2.18
CA ASP A 30 16.78 -4.07 1.06
C ASP A 30 15.56 -3.88 0.14
N CYS A 31 14.69 -2.91 0.44
CA CYS A 31 13.56 -2.56 -0.43
C CYS A 31 14.07 -1.77 -1.64
N VAL A 32 13.96 -2.38 -2.81
CA VAL A 32 14.29 -1.76 -4.10
C VAL A 32 13.14 -0.96 -4.69
N VAL A 33 11.90 -1.26 -4.28
CA VAL A 33 10.70 -0.48 -4.59
C VAL A 33 9.83 -0.39 -3.34
N TYR A 34 9.42 0.82 -2.99
CA TYR A 34 8.57 1.07 -1.83
C TYR A 34 7.68 2.31 -2.03
N ILE A 35 6.57 2.36 -1.30
CA ILE A 35 5.71 3.54 -1.25
C ILE A 35 6.21 4.49 -0.16
N PRO A 36 6.36 5.80 -0.45
CA PRO A 36 6.87 6.78 0.51
C PRO A 36 6.03 6.86 1.78
N ARG A 37 6.67 6.96 2.93
CA ARG A 37 6.00 7.00 4.25
C ARG A 37 5.04 8.20 4.44
N TRP A 38 5.26 9.30 3.73
CA TRP A 38 4.35 10.45 3.81
C TRP A 38 2.93 10.10 3.37
N LEU A 39 2.79 9.14 2.43
CA LEU A 39 1.49 8.66 1.97
C LEU A 39 0.74 7.90 3.08
N PHE A 40 1.46 7.21 3.97
CA PHE A 40 0.87 6.60 5.16
C PHE A 40 0.26 7.67 6.08
N PHE A 41 0.99 8.76 6.34
CA PHE A 41 0.49 9.85 7.20
C PHE A 41 -0.69 10.59 6.55
N LEU A 42 -0.67 10.75 5.23
CA LEU A 42 -1.82 11.29 4.50
C LEU A 42 -3.04 10.37 4.62
N GLY A 43 -2.86 9.06 4.41
CA GLY A 43 -3.90 8.06 4.61
C GLY A 43 -4.45 8.06 6.03
N LEU A 44 -3.57 8.19 7.04
CA LEU A 44 -3.95 8.30 8.43
C LEU A 44 -4.79 9.55 8.72
N ALA A 45 -4.41 10.71 8.17
CA ALA A 45 -5.17 11.95 8.32
C ALA A 45 -6.58 11.84 7.70
N VAL A 46 -6.68 11.30 6.48
CA VAL A 46 -7.96 11.05 5.81
C VAL A 46 -8.82 10.05 6.60
N TYR A 47 -8.19 8.99 7.14
CA TYR A 47 -8.86 8.02 7.98
C TYR A 47 -9.45 8.64 9.25
N VAL A 48 -8.64 9.38 10.01
CA VAL A 48 -9.06 10.01 11.27
C VAL A 48 -10.18 11.03 11.02
N PHE A 49 -10.06 11.84 9.98
CA PHE A 49 -11.10 12.78 9.58
C PHE A 49 -12.40 12.03 9.23
N GLY A 50 -12.32 11.02 8.40
CA GLY A 50 -13.47 10.20 7.99
C GLY A 50 -14.13 9.50 9.16
N ALA A 51 -13.34 8.92 10.08
CA ALA A 51 -13.84 8.29 11.29
C ALA A 51 -14.57 9.30 12.20
N GLY A 52 -13.97 10.48 12.40
CA GLY A 52 -14.59 11.55 13.21
C GLY A 52 -15.94 11.98 12.66
N VAL A 53 -16.00 12.31 11.37
CA VAL A 53 -17.25 12.70 10.70
C VAL A 53 -18.28 11.55 10.72
N GLY A 54 -17.85 10.35 10.34
CA GLY A 54 -18.74 9.18 10.28
C GLY A 54 -19.38 8.85 11.63
N VAL A 55 -18.55 8.76 12.68
CA VAL A 55 -19.02 8.48 14.05
C VAL A 55 -19.92 9.60 14.57
N ALA A 56 -19.57 10.86 14.37
CA ALA A 56 -20.40 11.99 14.79
C ALA A 56 -21.78 11.98 14.12
N MET A 57 -21.85 11.74 12.80
CA MET A 57 -23.11 11.67 12.07
C MET A 57 -23.97 10.47 12.48
N LEU A 58 -23.34 9.32 12.78
CA LEU A 58 -24.06 8.16 13.34
C LEU A 58 -24.60 8.45 14.75
N ALA A 59 -23.86 9.19 15.57
CA ALA A 59 -24.28 9.52 16.93
C ALA A 59 -25.53 10.41 16.97
N ILE A 60 -25.66 11.37 16.04
CA ILE A 60 -26.83 12.25 15.91
C ILE A 60 -27.94 11.65 15.03
N GLY A 61 -27.81 10.38 14.61
CA GLY A 61 -28.84 9.66 13.84
C GLY A 61 -28.95 10.05 12.36
N ARG A 62 -27.97 10.80 11.82
CA ARG A 62 -27.93 11.22 10.41
C ARG A 62 -27.17 10.25 9.54
N PHE A 63 -27.70 9.06 9.35
CA PHE A 63 -27.02 7.94 8.64
C PHE A 63 -26.57 8.30 7.22
N PHE A 64 -27.39 9.02 6.47
CA PHE A 64 -27.04 9.41 5.09
C PHE A 64 -25.77 10.28 5.04
N PHE A 65 -25.61 11.19 5.99
CA PHE A 65 -24.43 12.06 6.08
C PHE A 65 -23.20 11.37 6.67
N ALA A 66 -23.35 10.17 7.25
CA ALA A 66 -22.22 9.35 7.69
C ALA A 66 -21.49 8.67 6.50
N ILE A 67 -22.14 8.48 5.36
CA ILE A 67 -21.59 7.76 4.21
C ILE A 67 -20.27 8.39 3.70
N PRO A 68 -20.17 9.71 3.46
CA PRO A 68 -18.91 10.32 3.04
C PRO A 68 -17.77 10.09 4.03
N GLY A 69 -18.06 10.16 5.34
CA GLY A 69 -17.07 9.87 6.38
C GLY A 69 -16.56 8.43 6.32
N LEU A 70 -17.46 7.46 6.14
CA LEU A 70 -17.08 6.05 5.99
C LEU A 70 -16.28 5.80 4.72
N LEU A 71 -16.59 6.46 3.61
CA LEU A 71 -15.80 6.38 2.39
C LEU A 71 -14.39 6.94 2.59
N CYS A 72 -14.24 8.09 3.24
CA CYS A 72 -12.92 8.63 3.59
C CYS A 72 -12.13 7.66 4.47
N MET A 73 -12.78 7.01 5.45
CA MET A 73 -12.15 5.96 6.25
C MET A 73 -11.61 4.82 5.38
N LEU A 74 -12.40 4.31 4.43
CA LEU A 74 -11.99 3.23 3.53
C LEU A 74 -10.80 3.64 2.66
N PHE A 75 -10.81 4.84 2.08
CA PHE A 75 -9.69 5.35 1.29
C PHE A 75 -8.42 5.53 2.14
N GLY A 76 -8.56 6.06 3.36
CA GLY A 76 -7.45 6.18 4.30
C GLY A 76 -6.84 4.81 4.66
N CYS A 77 -7.69 3.80 4.94
CA CYS A 77 -7.25 2.43 5.16
C CYS A 77 -6.52 1.85 3.94
N ALA A 78 -7.05 2.04 2.74
CA ALA A 78 -6.44 1.56 1.51
C ALA A 78 -5.04 2.16 1.31
N ALA A 79 -4.88 3.47 1.49
CA ALA A 79 -3.59 4.15 1.40
C ALA A 79 -2.57 3.62 2.42
N MET A 80 -2.99 3.43 3.68
CA MET A 80 -2.12 2.84 4.72
C MET A 80 -1.72 1.40 4.39
N LEU A 81 -2.64 0.56 3.90
CA LEU A 81 -2.35 -0.82 3.48
C LEU A 81 -1.37 -0.86 2.31
N CYS A 82 -1.53 0.02 1.32
CA CYS A 82 -0.57 0.16 0.22
C CYS A 82 0.84 0.44 0.75
N CYS A 83 0.97 1.44 1.62
CA CYS A 83 2.27 1.82 2.18
C CYS A 83 2.95 0.71 2.99
N LEU A 84 2.17 -0.10 3.72
CA LEU A 84 2.71 -1.14 4.58
C LEU A 84 3.05 -2.42 3.81
N ASN A 85 2.26 -2.78 2.80
CA ASN A 85 2.36 -4.09 2.17
C ASN A 85 3.02 -4.04 0.79
N GLN A 86 2.80 -2.98 0.00
CA GLN A 86 3.27 -2.94 -1.38
C GLN A 86 4.75 -2.55 -1.43
N LYS A 87 5.60 -3.55 -1.64
CA LYS A 87 7.05 -3.39 -1.74
C LYS A 87 7.68 -4.46 -2.63
N VAL A 88 8.86 -4.18 -3.12
CA VAL A 88 9.75 -5.15 -3.76
C VAL A 88 11.03 -5.21 -2.96
N VAL A 89 11.40 -6.40 -2.54
CA VAL A 89 12.62 -6.67 -1.79
C VAL A 89 13.57 -7.49 -2.67
N SER A 90 14.83 -7.10 -2.72
CA SER A 90 15.89 -7.91 -3.34
C SER A 90 16.31 -9.02 -2.38
N VAL A 91 16.32 -10.25 -2.87
CA VAL A 91 16.77 -11.42 -2.08
C VAL A 91 18.20 -11.85 -2.46
N GLY A 92 18.79 -11.21 -3.47
CA GLY A 92 20.09 -11.56 -4.06
C GLY A 92 19.95 -12.29 -5.40
N ASP A 93 21.04 -12.44 -6.11
CA ASP A 93 21.15 -13.18 -7.38
C ASP A 93 20.10 -12.82 -8.45
N GLY A 94 19.65 -11.55 -8.45
CA GLY A 94 18.63 -11.08 -9.38
C GLY A 94 17.22 -11.59 -9.06
N GLU A 95 16.99 -12.16 -7.87
CA GLU A 95 15.67 -12.52 -7.37
C GLU A 95 15.01 -11.37 -6.61
N TYR A 96 13.71 -11.19 -6.85
CA TYR A 96 12.88 -10.16 -6.24
C TYR A 96 11.61 -10.76 -5.67
N VAL A 97 11.27 -10.37 -4.45
CA VAL A 97 9.99 -10.69 -3.80
C VAL A 97 9.09 -9.45 -3.88
N TYR A 98 8.03 -9.56 -4.65
CA TYR A 98 7.00 -8.54 -4.76
C TYR A 98 5.84 -8.85 -3.82
N SER A 99 5.55 -7.93 -2.92
CA SER A 99 4.37 -7.99 -2.05
C SER A 99 3.29 -7.06 -2.58
N THR A 100 2.08 -7.60 -2.73
CA THR A 100 0.90 -6.82 -3.16
C THR A 100 0.33 -6.02 -1.99
N MET A 101 -0.59 -5.08 -2.27
CA MET A 101 -1.36 -4.33 -1.26
C MET A 101 -1.98 -5.24 -0.18
N PHE A 102 -2.42 -6.45 -0.54
CA PHE A 102 -3.01 -7.40 0.39
C PHE A 102 -2.01 -8.36 1.05
N GLY A 103 -0.70 -8.09 0.93
CA GLY A 103 0.35 -8.89 1.54
C GLY A 103 0.62 -10.23 0.86
N ARG A 104 0.09 -10.47 -0.35
CA ARG A 104 0.43 -11.66 -1.13
C ARG A 104 1.79 -11.48 -1.78
N GLU A 105 2.68 -12.43 -1.55
CA GLU A 105 4.03 -12.41 -2.09
C GLU A 105 4.13 -13.23 -3.38
N LYS A 106 4.94 -12.72 -4.31
CA LYS A 106 5.32 -13.41 -5.55
C LYS A 106 6.81 -13.20 -5.78
N ARG A 107 7.49 -14.25 -6.23
CA ARG A 107 8.91 -14.20 -6.58
C ARG A 107 9.08 -14.02 -8.07
N PHE A 108 10.00 -13.14 -8.45
CA PHE A 108 10.38 -12.83 -9.81
C PHE A 108 11.89 -12.87 -9.94
N ASN A 109 12.38 -13.32 -11.10
CA ASN A 109 13.81 -13.30 -11.43
C ASN A 109 14.04 -12.29 -12.55
N ALA A 110 15.11 -11.49 -12.46
CA ALA A 110 15.47 -10.49 -13.46
C ALA A 110 15.63 -11.09 -14.85
N SER A 111 16.21 -12.30 -14.98
CA SER A 111 16.36 -13.03 -16.25
C SER A 111 15.03 -13.39 -16.91
N GLY A 112 13.94 -13.39 -16.15
CA GLY A 112 12.58 -13.59 -16.64
C GLY A 112 11.88 -12.33 -17.11
N TYR A 113 12.52 -11.17 -17.02
CA TYR A 113 11.94 -9.90 -17.44
C TYR A 113 11.71 -9.82 -18.94
N VAL A 114 10.51 -9.44 -19.34
CA VAL A 114 10.10 -9.37 -20.75
C VAL A 114 9.99 -7.93 -21.22
N ARG A 115 9.15 -7.14 -20.55
CA ARG A 115 8.92 -5.73 -20.91
C ARG A 115 8.26 -4.94 -19.79
N MET A 116 8.41 -3.62 -19.89
CA MET A 116 7.73 -2.64 -19.06
C MET A 116 6.60 -1.99 -19.85
N ILE A 117 5.45 -1.84 -19.20
CA ILE A 117 4.30 -1.10 -19.72
C ILE A 117 4.01 0.01 -18.73
N ARG A 118 4.08 1.24 -19.20
CA ARG A 118 3.72 2.41 -18.40
C ARG A 118 2.26 2.75 -18.68
N ASN A 119 1.43 2.69 -17.65
CA ASN A 119 0.05 3.16 -17.67
C ASN A 119 0.00 4.59 -17.08
N SER A 120 -1.16 5.23 -17.13
CA SER A 120 -1.34 6.58 -16.55
C SER A 120 -1.11 6.61 -15.04
N ASP A 121 -1.45 5.55 -14.33
CA ASP A 121 -1.50 5.43 -12.86
C ASP A 121 -0.53 4.39 -12.29
N SER A 122 0.11 3.60 -13.14
CA SER A 122 0.94 2.48 -12.68
C SER A 122 1.99 2.05 -13.70
N LEU A 123 3.02 1.40 -13.20
CA LEU A 123 4.04 0.72 -13.97
C LEU A 123 3.82 -0.80 -13.88
N THR A 124 3.62 -1.44 -15.02
CA THR A 124 3.48 -2.90 -15.08
C THR A 124 4.74 -3.52 -15.67
N LEU A 125 5.46 -4.28 -14.86
CA LEU A 125 6.57 -5.11 -15.30
C LEU A 125 6.05 -6.50 -15.66
N LYS A 126 6.27 -6.94 -16.89
CA LYS A 126 5.95 -8.31 -17.34
C LYS A 126 7.16 -9.20 -17.22
N PHE A 127 6.98 -10.34 -16.57
CA PHE A 127 7.94 -11.43 -16.46
C PHE A 127 7.36 -12.69 -17.10
N LYS A 128 8.21 -13.67 -17.42
CA LYS A 128 7.77 -14.98 -17.97
C LYS A 128 6.77 -15.68 -17.05
N ASN A 129 6.92 -15.51 -15.72
CA ASN A 129 6.10 -16.17 -14.69
C ASN A 129 4.97 -15.28 -14.13
N GLY A 130 4.74 -14.06 -14.68
CA GLY A 130 3.66 -13.20 -14.23
C GLY A 130 3.83 -11.71 -14.48
N LYS A 131 3.10 -10.92 -13.71
CA LYS A 131 3.13 -9.46 -13.78
C LYS A 131 3.33 -8.87 -12.39
N MET A 132 4.12 -7.80 -12.32
CA MET A 132 4.31 -6.97 -11.14
C MET A 132 3.72 -5.60 -11.44
N HIS A 133 2.79 -5.14 -10.61
CA HIS A 133 2.19 -3.81 -10.71
C HIS A 133 2.78 -2.90 -9.65
N ILE A 134 3.41 -1.83 -10.07
CA ILE A 134 4.02 -0.82 -9.23
C ILE A 134 3.23 0.47 -9.41
N ASP A 135 2.80 1.07 -8.31
CA ASP A 135 2.11 2.36 -8.32
C ASP A 135 3.06 3.48 -8.78
N ASN A 136 2.54 4.50 -9.47
CA ASN A 136 3.33 5.66 -9.90
C ASN A 136 3.89 6.47 -8.74
N LEU A 137 3.31 6.36 -7.54
CA LEU A 137 3.79 7.00 -6.32
C LEU A 137 4.95 6.24 -5.66
N ALA A 138 5.24 5.02 -6.11
CA ALA A 138 6.33 4.23 -5.57
C ALA A 138 7.70 4.79 -5.98
N VAL A 139 8.64 4.78 -5.03
CA VAL A 139 10.04 5.06 -5.28
C VAL A 139 10.70 3.79 -5.79
N ILE A 140 11.36 3.87 -6.94
CA ILE A 140 12.04 2.75 -7.60
C ILE A 140 13.54 3.03 -7.54
N GLY A 141 14.30 2.13 -6.90
CA GLY A 141 15.76 2.20 -6.83
C GLY A 141 16.40 2.06 -8.21
N ASP A 142 17.50 2.77 -8.44
CA ASP A 142 18.19 2.73 -9.73
C ASP A 142 18.87 1.38 -9.97
N ASP A 143 19.35 0.71 -8.93
CA ASP A 143 19.91 -0.64 -9.02
C ASP A 143 18.90 -1.66 -9.55
N PHE A 144 17.62 -1.53 -9.13
CA PHE A 144 16.55 -2.37 -9.64
C PHE A 144 16.28 -2.12 -11.13
N LYS A 145 16.29 -0.85 -11.56
CA LYS A 145 16.12 -0.52 -12.99
C LYS A 145 17.26 -1.08 -13.83
N ASN A 146 18.49 -0.94 -13.36
CA ASN A 146 19.69 -1.42 -14.06
C ASN A 146 19.68 -2.95 -14.17
N SER A 147 19.35 -3.66 -13.11
CA SER A 147 19.27 -5.12 -13.12
C SER A 147 18.21 -5.69 -14.09
N LEU A 148 17.09 -4.97 -14.27
CA LEU A 148 16.08 -5.35 -15.27
C LEU A 148 16.57 -5.14 -16.71
N ILE A 149 17.42 -4.14 -16.95
CA ILE A 149 18.02 -3.86 -18.26
C ILE A 149 19.10 -4.89 -18.58
N GLU A 150 19.91 -5.27 -17.61
CA GLU A 150 20.96 -6.28 -17.76
C GLU A 150 20.38 -7.67 -17.99
N GLY A 151 19.36 -8.06 -17.21
CA GLY A 151 18.67 -9.35 -17.35
C GLY A 151 17.91 -9.53 -18.68
N LYS A 152 17.80 -8.48 -19.50
CA LYS A 152 17.22 -8.55 -20.86
C LYS A 152 18.25 -8.87 -21.94
N LYS A 153 19.55 -8.79 -21.62
CA LYS A 153 20.64 -9.02 -22.60
C LYS A 153 21.02 -10.49 -22.74
N ASP A 154 20.58 -11.31 -21.80
CA ASP A 154 20.72 -12.77 -21.81
C ASP A 154 19.44 -13.44 -22.35
#